data_4f35686174b57e482f3c9570fcf13676
#
_entry.id   4f35686174b57e482f3c9570fcf13676
#
_cell.length_a   1.000
_cell.length_b   1.000
_cell.length_c   1.000
_cell.angle_alpha   90.00
_cell.angle_beta   90.00
_cell.angle_gamma   90.00
#
_symmetry.space_group_name_H-M   'P 1'
#
loop_
_entity.id
_entity.type
_entity.pdbx_description
1 polymer ?
#
loop_
_entity_poly.entity_id
_entity_poly.type
_entity_poly.pdbx_seq_one_letter_code
_entity_poly.pdbx_strand_id
1 'polypeptide(L)'
;MEKRESGTTSETKKVNAEITTEKTTQAEKLYMTSINEDNEVAEQSIESIEGEPMLKTASSPYVEYNSVDELKENVNINAKMPDKIKSYKSYSYSVAFSNMVEIQYSNGSDNILYRLEKGEVAEDISGDYNNYENIKKLTVDNTEVTIKGNEDVYKVAVWYKNGVNYSLSSEQGLKIEDIQNLING
;
A
#
# COMPACT_ATOMS: atom_id res chain seq x y z
N MET A 1 -28.67 -67.00 4.18
CA MET A 1 -27.92 -67.36 2.97
C MET A 1 -27.14 -66.11 2.59
N GLU A 2 -25.99 -66.27 2.90
CA GLU A 2 -24.61 -66.28 2.34
C GLU A 2 -24.12 -64.87 2.08
N LYS A 3 -23.22 -64.41 2.91
CA LYS A 3 -21.73 -64.46 2.87
C LYS A 3 -21.13 -64.07 1.54
N ARG A 4 -20.36 -62.98 1.53
CA ARG A 4 -18.92 -63.04 1.31
C ARG A 4 -18.24 -61.68 1.53
N GLU A 5 -17.24 -61.73 2.41
CA GLU A 5 -16.14 -60.77 2.58
C GLU A 5 -15.17 -60.80 1.39
N SER A 6 -14.52 -59.69 1.12
CA SER A 6 -13.10 -59.58 0.77
C SER A 6 -12.77 -58.07 0.75
N GLY A 7 -12.01 -57.60 1.50
CA GLY A 7 -10.67 -57.42 1.89
C GLY A 7 -9.74 -57.04 0.75
N THR A 8 -9.36 -55.75 0.65
CA THR A 8 -8.11 -55.42 -0.04
C THR A 8 -7.51 -54.17 0.58
N THR A 9 -6.39 -54.36 1.20
CA THR A 9 -5.36 -53.43 1.61
C THR A 9 -4.90 -52.58 0.43
N SER A 10 -4.77 -51.26 0.61
CA SER A 10 -3.97 -50.46 -0.31
C SER A 10 -3.07 -49.50 0.42
N GLU A 11 -1.87 -49.62 0.04
CA GLU A 11 -0.63 -49.02 0.51
C GLU A 11 -0.64 -47.49 0.51
N THR A 12 -0.12 -46.97 1.62
CA THR A 12 0.28 -45.56 1.77
C THR A 12 1.53 -45.31 0.93
N LYS A 13 1.41 -44.64 -0.19
CA LYS A 13 2.55 -44.06 -0.89
C LYS A 13 2.89 -42.69 -0.30
N LYS A 14 3.95 -42.64 0.47
CA LYS A 14 4.64 -41.39 0.82
C LYS A 14 5.25 -40.83 -0.45
N VAL A 15 4.80 -39.67 -0.87
CA VAL A 15 5.49 -38.85 -1.87
C VAL A 15 6.31 -37.84 -1.10
N ASN A 16 7.63 -38.01 -1.15
CA ASN A 16 8.62 -37.01 -0.75
C ASN A 16 8.50 -35.83 -1.74
N ALA A 17 8.10 -34.67 -1.29
CA ALA A 17 8.29 -33.44 -2.01
C ALA A 17 9.66 -32.88 -1.64
N GLU A 18 10.62 -33.00 -2.54
CA GLU A 18 11.86 -32.23 -2.52
C GLU A 18 11.50 -30.77 -2.80
N ILE A 19 11.75 -29.94 -1.79
CA ILE A 19 11.69 -28.48 -1.94
C ILE A 19 13.02 -28.06 -2.55
N THR A 20 13.01 -27.78 -3.84
CA THR A 20 14.13 -27.13 -4.51
C THR A 20 14.09 -25.64 -4.19
N THR A 21 14.94 -25.22 -3.27
CA THR A 21 15.22 -23.80 -3.00
C THR A 21 16.25 -23.32 -4.03
N GLU A 22 15.77 -22.72 -5.12
CA GLU A 22 16.62 -21.93 -5.98
C GLU A 22 15.98 -20.57 -6.22
N LYS A 23 16.40 -19.60 -5.42
CA LYS A 23 16.55 -18.20 -5.81
C LYS A 23 17.39 -17.46 -4.78
N THR A 24 18.66 -17.74 -4.78
CA THR A 24 19.65 -16.84 -4.19
C THR A 24 19.84 -15.69 -5.16
N THR A 25 19.47 -14.49 -4.75
CA THR A 25 19.63 -13.26 -5.52
C THR A 25 21.13 -12.99 -5.76
N GLN A 26 21.47 -12.48 -6.94
CA GLN A 26 22.85 -12.16 -7.37
C GLN A 26 23.63 -11.25 -6.40
N ALA A 27 22.98 -10.62 -5.44
CA ALA A 27 23.63 -9.79 -4.42
C ALA A 27 24.39 -10.61 -3.36
N GLU A 28 23.98 -11.84 -3.06
CA GLU A 28 24.69 -12.68 -2.08
C GLU A 28 25.91 -13.39 -2.67
N LYS A 29 26.00 -13.52 -3.99
CA LYS A 29 27.13 -14.13 -4.66
C LYS A 29 28.39 -13.26 -4.70
N LEU A 30 28.25 -11.95 -4.48
CA LEU A 30 29.37 -11.00 -4.45
C LEU A 30 30.05 -10.92 -3.07
N TYR A 31 29.40 -11.41 -2.01
CA TYR A 31 29.94 -11.35 -0.65
C TYR A 31 30.75 -12.60 -0.23
N MET A 32 30.64 -13.70 -0.97
CA MET A 32 31.27 -15.00 -0.62
C MET A 32 32.53 -15.31 -1.37
N THR A 33 33.03 -14.43 -2.24
CA THR A 33 34.21 -14.69 -3.07
C THR A 33 35.49 -13.98 -2.58
N SER A 34 35.49 -13.39 -1.40
CA SER A 34 36.66 -12.67 -0.86
C SER A 34 37.23 -13.27 0.44
N ILE A 35 36.97 -14.54 0.70
CA ILE A 35 37.67 -15.26 1.78
C ILE A 35 38.29 -16.50 1.17
N ASN A 36 39.44 -16.34 0.53
CA ASN A 36 40.41 -17.39 0.40
C ASN A 36 41.80 -16.83 0.75
N GLU A 37 42.29 -17.45 1.79
CA GLU A 37 43.64 -17.53 2.28
C GLU A 37 44.73 -17.15 1.25
N ASP A 38 45.51 -16.10 1.60
CA ASP A 38 46.95 -16.28 1.74
C ASP A 38 47.56 -15.01 2.35
N ASN A 39 48.27 -15.23 3.43
CA ASN A 39 49.06 -14.27 4.19
C ASN A 39 50.21 -13.74 3.33
N GLU A 40 50.15 -12.46 2.95
CA GLU A 40 51.36 -11.65 2.74
C GLU A 40 51.04 -10.17 3.03
N VAL A 41 51.66 -9.69 4.10
CA VAL A 41 51.59 -8.30 4.52
C VAL A 41 52.47 -7.48 3.58
N ALA A 42 51.87 -6.77 2.67
CA ALA A 42 52.49 -5.68 1.96
C ALA A 42 51.92 -4.37 2.51
N GLU A 43 52.70 -3.70 3.34
CA GLU A 43 52.46 -2.28 3.69
C GLU A 43 52.53 -1.44 2.41
N GLN A 44 51.38 -1.09 1.85
CA GLN A 44 51.29 0.01 0.91
C GLN A 44 50.63 1.19 1.60
N SER A 45 51.40 2.26 1.68
CA SER A 45 50.97 3.58 2.11
C SER A 45 49.75 4.01 1.35
N ILE A 46 48.60 4.13 2.06
CA ILE A 46 47.37 4.69 1.51
C ILE A 46 47.57 6.21 1.53
N GLU A 47 47.85 6.78 0.37
CA GLU A 47 47.62 8.23 0.17
C GLU A 47 46.13 8.50 0.38
N SER A 48 45.84 9.43 1.28
CA SER A 48 44.51 9.90 1.62
C SER A 48 43.87 10.53 0.37
N ILE A 49 42.97 9.78 -0.28
CA ILE A 49 42.00 10.37 -1.18
C ILE A 49 40.89 10.95 -0.31
N GLU A 50 40.99 12.27 -0.06
CA GLU A 50 39.85 13.06 0.43
C GLU A 50 38.75 13.04 -0.63
N GLY A 51 37.86 12.09 -0.52
CA GLY A 51 36.60 12.01 -1.21
C GLY A 51 35.63 11.38 -0.25
N GLU A 52 34.91 12.21 0.52
CA GLU A 52 33.80 11.72 1.32
C GLU A 52 32.85 10.94 0.42
N PRO A 53 32.47 9.70 0.78
CA PRO A 53 31.40 9.03 0.08
C PRO A 53 30.14 9.85 0.27
N MET A 54 29.74 10.61 -0.74
CA MET A 54 28.40 11.18 -0.80
C MET A 54 27.42 10.01 -0.71
N LEU A 55 26.97 9.71 0.51
CA LEU A 55 25.71 9.00 0.73
C LEU A 55 24.67 9.80 -0.04
N LYS A 56 24.29 9.32 -1.23
CA LYS A 56 23.08 9.79 -1.90
C LYS A 56 21.95 9.41 -0.97
N THR A 57 21.54 10.33 -0.11
CA THR A 57 20.30 10.21 0.63
C THR A 57 19.22 10.02 -0.40
N ALA A 58 18.60 8.84 -0.41
CA ALA A 58 17.42 8.62 -1.23
C ALA A 58 16.42 9.71 -0.84
N SER A 59 16.05 10.57 -1.79
CA SER A 59 15.02 11.57 -1.54
C SER A 59 13.74 10.85 -1.15
N SER A 60 13.06 11.35 -0.12
CA SER A 60 11.75 10.86 0.27
C SER A 60 10.83 10.84 -0.97
N PRO A 61 10.06 9.76 -1.19
CA PRO A 61 9.07 9.74 -2.25
C PRO A 61 7.87 10.67 -1.98
N TYR A 62 7.87 11.35 -0.82
CA TYR A 62 6.83 12.27 -0.39
C TYR A 62 7.29 13.71 -0.46
N VAL A 63 6.42 14.57 -1.00
CA VAL A 63 6.52 16.02 -0.91
C VAL A 63 5.41 16.50 0.03
N GLU A 64 5.77 17.15 1.12
CA GLU A 64 4.84 17.62 2.15
C GLU A 64 4.46 19.08 1.91
N TYR A 65 3.24 19.46 2.29
CA TYR A 65 2.67 20.80 2.20
C TYR A 65 2.10 21.24 3.56
N ASN A 66 2.01 22.54 3.79
CA ASN A 66 1.58 23.08 5.08
C ASN A 66 0.05 23.25 5.17
N SER A 67 -0.65 23.21 4.04
CA SER A 67 -2.10 23.38 3.98
C SER A 67 -2.70 22.72 2.74
N VAL A 68 -4.01 22.52 2.77
CA VAL A 68 -4.75 22.03 1.61
C VAL A 68 -4.73 23.03 0.45
N ASP A 69 -4.66 24.33 0.72
CA ASP A 69 -4.62 25.36 -0.32
C ASP A 69 -3.27 25.34 -1.03
N GLU A 70 -2.15 25.26 -0.28
CA GLU A 70 -0.82 25.07 -0.87
C GLU A 70 -0.75 23.77 -1.68
N LEU A 71 -1.32 22.67 -1.18
CA LEU A 71 -1.42 21.41 -1.91
C LEU A 71 -2.16 21.60 -3.24
N LYS A 72 -3.35 22.24 -3.25
CA LYS A 72 -4.16 22.48 -4.45
C LYS A 72 -3.44 23.31 -5.51
N GLU A 73 -2.63 24.29 -5.10
CA GLU A 73 -1.86 25.14 -6.01
C GLU A 73 -0.74 24.34 -6.72
N ASN A 74 -0.26 23.29 -6.09
CA ASN A 74 0.88 22.49 -6.60
C ASN A 74 0.46 21.20 -7.30
N VAL A 75 -0.81 20.77 -7.19
CA VAL A 75 -1.30 19.56 -7.85
C VAL A 75 -2.27 19.89 -8.98
N ASN A 76 -2.12 19.22 -10.12
CA ASN A 76 -3.03 19.38 -11.25
C ASN A 76 -4.18 18.35 -11.18
N ILE A 77 -4.92 18.35 -10.06
CA ILE A 77 -6.09 17.48 -9.85
C ILE A 77 -7.30 18.36 -9.56
N ASN A 78 -8.29 18.32 -10.46
CA ASN A 78 -9.55 19.03 -10.24
C ASN A 78 -10.50 18.13 -9.45
N ALA A 79 -10.33 18.12 -8.13
CA ALA A 79 -11.09 17.29 -7.22
C ALA A 79 -11.35 18.01 -5.91
N LYS A 80 -12.36 17.54 -5.17
CA LYS A 80 -12.68 18.04 -3.85
C LYS A 80 -11.63 17.63 -2.83
N MET A 81 -11.00 18.60 -2.20
CA MET A 81 -10.04 18.44 -1.11
C MET A 81 -10.49 19.33 0.06
N PRO A 82 -11.40 18.87 0.93
CA PRO A 82 -11.94 19.69 2.01
C PRO A 82 -10.96 19.80 3.18
N ASP A 83 -10.99 20.91 3.91
CA ASP A 83 -10.22 21.07 5.16
C ASP A 83 -10.71 20.17 6.29
N LYS A 84 -11.94 19.68 6.17
CA LYS A 84 -12.56 18.79 7.16
C LYS A 84 -13.60 17.88 6.53
N ILE A 85 -13.72 16.70 7.11
CA ILE A 85 -14.78 15.73 6.82
C ILE A 85 -15.59 15.60 8.12
N LYS A 86 -16.75 16.27 8.24
CA LYS A 86 -17.55 16.36 9.47
C LYS A 86 -16.71 16.80 10.69
N SER A 87 -16.48 15.89 11.66
CA SER A 87 -15.69 16.17 12.87
C SER A 87 -14.18 16.00 12.67
N TYR A 88 -13.76 15.41 11.56
CA TYR A 88 -12.35 15.19 11.27
C TYR A 88 -11.75 16.44 10.61
N LYS A 89 -10.64 16.93 11.17
CA LYS A 89 -9.86 18.05 10.61
C LYS A 89 -8.63 17.50 9.91
N SER A 90 -8.29 18.08 8.77
CA SER A 90 -7.06 17.77 8.06
C SER A 90 -5.85 18.29 8.86
N TYR A 91 -4.77 17.50 8.88
CA TYR A 91 -3.55 17.84 9.61
C TYR A 91 -2.24 17.50 8.87
N SER A 92 -2.31 16.69 7.81
CA SER A 92 -1.16 16.32 6.99
C SER A 92 -1.55 16.30 5.52
N TYR A 93 -0.68 16.84 4.69
CA TYR A 93 -0.90 17.03 3.26
C TYR A 93 0.35 16.65 2.53
N SER A 94 0.28 15.71 1.60
CA SER A 94 1.44 15.28 0.83
C SER A 94 1.10 14.81 -0.57
N VAL A 95 2.10 14.75 -1.41
CA VAL A 95 2.08 14.04 -2.70
C VAL A 95 3.09 12.92 -2.62
N ALA A 96 2.60 11.69 -2.75
CA ALA A 96 3.41 10.48 -2.80
C ALA A 96 3.70 10.10 -4.25
N PHE A 97 4.92 9.62 -4.52
CA PHE A 97 5.33 9.08 -5.82
C PHE A 97 5.06 10.00 -7.01
N SER A 98 5.04 11.32 -6.78
CA SER A 98 4.83 12.40 -7.74
C SER A 98 3.41 12.59 -8.29
N ASN A 99 2.43 11.74 -7.96
CA ASN A 99 1.08 11.80 -8.54
C ASN A 99 -0.07 11.50 -7.58
N MET A 100 0.19 10.83 -6.47
CA MET A 100 -0.84 10.48 -5.49
C MET A 100 -0.92 11.54 -4.39
N VAL A 101 -2.00 12.25 -4.32
CA VAL A 101 -2.33 13.16 -3.21
C VAL A 101 -2.78 12.35 -2.01
N GLU A 102 -2.24 12.67 -0.84
CA GLU A 102 -2.66 12.11 0.44
C GLU A 102 -3.01 13.24 1.41
N ILE A 103 -4.19 13.17 1.99
CA ILE A 103 -4.63 14.07 3.05
C ILE A 103 -5.06 13.22 4.25
N GLN A 104 -4.46 13.50 5.41
CA GLN A 104 -4.82 12.83 6.64
C GLN A 104 -5.70 13.75 7.49
N TYR A 105 -6.76 13.17 8.04
CA TYR A 105 -7.71 13.84 8.91
C TYR A 105 -7.78 13.13 10.25
N SER A 106 -8.01 13.90 11.34
CA SER A 106 -8.22 13.34 12.68
C SER A 106 -9.35 14.06 13.41
N ASN A 107 -10.03 13.32 14.27
CA ASN A 107 -11.00 13.85 15.25
C ASN A 107 -10.48 13.68 16.70
N GLY A 108 -9.21 13.24 16.85
CA GLY A 108 -8.56 12.98 18.14
C GLY A 108 -8.71 11.53 18.64
N SER A 109 -9.66 10.75 18.13
CA SER A 109 -9.86 9.34 18.48
C SER A 109 -9.71 8.40 17.29
N ASP A 110 -9.87 8.91 16.07
CA ASP A 110 -9.74 8.16 14.84
C ASP A 110 -9.10 9.02 13.76
N ASN A 111 -8.47 8.36 12.78
CA ASN A 111 -7.85 8.98 11.64
C ASN A 111 -8.48 8.46 10.34
N ILE A 112 -8.59 9.36 9.38
CA ILE A 112 -9.01 9.06 8.02
C ILE A 112 -7.86 9.41 7.08
N LEU A 113 -7.52 8.50 6.18
CA LEU A 113 -6.64 8.76 5.05
C LEU A 113 -7.48 8.89 3.79
N TYR A 114 -7.35 10.04 3.11
CA TYR A 114 -7.99 10.34 1.84
C TYR A 114 -6.94 10.47 0.76
N ARG A 115 -7.07 9.66 -0.29
CA ARG A 115 -6.16 9.65 -1.44
C ARG A 115 -6.88 10.02 -2.71
N LEU A 116 -6.16 10.70 -3.57
CA LEU A 116 -6.62 11.09 -4.91
C LEU A 116 -5.46 10.89 -5.90
N GLU A 117 -5.79 10.32 -7.06
CA GLU A 117 -4.84 10.14 -8.15
C GLU A 117 -5.55 10.27 -9.50
N LYS A 118 -4.96 10.98 -10.45
CA LYS A 118 -5.47 11.00 -11.82
C LYS A 118 -5.36 9.60 -12.43
N GLY A 119 -6.40 9.18 -13.14
CA GLY A 119 -6.43 7.91 -13.84
C GLY A 119 -7.37 7.95 -15.04
N GLU A 120 -7.14 7.08 -15.99
CA GLU A 120 -8.02 6.89 -17.16
C GLU A 120 -9.10 5.85 -16.90
N VAL A 121 -8.85 4.97 -15.94
CA VAL A 121 -9.73 3.88 -15.51
C VAL A 121 -9.85 3.85 -14.00
N ALA A 122 -10.92 3.18 -13.52
CA ALA A 122 -11.14 2.97 -12.10
C ALA A 122 -10.08 2.01 -11.53
N GLU A 123 -9.32 2.48 -10.54
CA GLU A 123 -8.29 1.71 -9.83
C GLU A 123 -8.46 1.86 -8.32
N ASP A 124 -8.03 0.84 -7.59
CA ASP A 124 -7.98 0.88 -6.14
C ASP A 124 -6.63 1.44 -5.67
N ILE A 125 -6.65 2.69 -5.28
CA ILE A 125 -5.47 3.42 -4.79
C ILE A 125 -5.37 3.44 -3.26
N SER A 126 -6.17 2.63 -2.55
CA SER A 126 -6.18 2.64 -1.08
C SER A 126 -4.87 2.17 -0.45
N GLY A 127 -4.09 1.36 -1.17
CA GLY A 127 -2.90 0.71 -0.62
C GLY A 127 -3.24 -0.32 0.47
N ASP A 128 -4.50 -0.71 0.58
CA ASP A 128 -4.98 -1.70 1.53
C ASP A 128 -5.09 -3.06 0.85
N TYR A 129 -4.25 -3.99 1.28
CA TYR A 129 -4.17 -5.36 0.76
C TYR A 129 -4.81 -6.39 1.69
N ASN A 130 -5.59 -5.94 2.69
CA ASN A 130 -6.29 -6.84 3.59
C ASN A 130 -7.40 -7.60 2.86
N ASN A 131 -7.64 -8.83 3.31
CA ASN A 131 -8.80 -9.60 2.88
C ASN A 131 -10.02 -9.19 3.70
N TYR A 132 -11.09 -8.78 3.02
CA TYR A 132 -12.35 -8.37 3.63
C TYR A 132 -13.46 -9.37 3.32
N GLU A 133 -14.24 -9.72 4.32
CA GLU A 133 -15.40 -10.62 4.17
C GLU A 133 -16.55 -9.93 3.42
N ASN A 134 -16.70 -8.61 3.62
CA ASN A 134 -17.74 -7.82 3.01
C ASN A 134 -17.16 -6.81 2.01
N ILE A 135 -17.41 -7.06 0.74
CA ILE A 135 -17.14 -6.12 -0.35
C ILE A 135 -18.47 -5.82 -1.01
N LYS A 136 -18.90 -4.55 -0.95
CA LYS A 136 -20.19 -4.11 -1.51
C LYS A 136 -19.99 -2.94 -2.45
N LYS A 137 -20.87 -2.87 -3.45
CA LYS A 137 -20.97 -1.74 -4.36
C LYS A 137 -22.21 -0.93 -3.99
N LEU A 138 -22.02 0.38 -3.86
CA LEU A 138 -23.07 1.38 -3.62
C LEU A 138 -23.09 2.35 -4.78
N THR A 139 -24.25 2.95 -5.05
CA THR A 139 -24.35 4.08 -5.96
C THR A 139 -24.64 5.33 -5.16
N VAL A 140 -23.75 6.31 -5.27
CA VAL A 140 -23.88 7.64 -4.64
C VAL A 140 -23.77 8.69 -5.73
N ASP A 141 -24.83 9.46 -5.95
CA ASP A 141 -24.87 10.54 -6.98
C ASP A 141 -24.29 10.05 -8.35
N ASN A 142 -24.86 8.94 -8.87
CA ASN A 142 -24.42 8.28 -10.09
C ASN A 142 -22.96 7.79 -10.11
N THR A 143 -22.27 7.79 -8.97
CA THR A 143 -20.92 7.27 -8.82
C THR A 143 -20.97 5.90 -8.15
N GLU A 144 -20.39 4.89 -8.77
CA GLU A 144 -20.21 3.58 -8.14
C GLU A 144 -19.09 3.68 -7.12
N VAL A 145 -19.36 3.24 -5.89
CA VAL A 145 -18.43 3.20 -4.77
C VAL A 145 -18.30 1.76 -4.30
N THR A 146 -17.11 1.23 -4.29
CA THR A 146 -16.82 -0.06 -3.64
C THR A 146 -16.41 0.19 -2.20
N ILE A 147 -17.12 -0.43 -1.25
CA ILE A 147 -16.78 -0.41 0.17
C ILE A 147 -16.33 -1.79 0.62
N LYS A 148 -15.31 -1.83 1.47
CA LYS A 148 -14.70 -3.05 1.97
C LYS A 148 -14.60 -3.02 3.49
N GLY A 149 -14.91 -4.15 4.15
CA GLY A 149 -14.85 -4.26 5.60
C GLY A 149 -15.16 -5.66 6.09
N ASN A 150 -15.23 -5.80 7.40
CA ASN A 150 -15.62 -7.04 8.08
C ASN A 150 -16.82 -6.76 8.97
N GLU A 151 -17.69 -7.73 9.12
CA GLU A 151 -18.96 -7.59 9.82
C GLU A 151 -19.75 -6.38 9.25
N ASP A 152 -20.14 -5.42 10.08
CA ASP A 152 -20.84 -4.21 9.69
C ASP A 152 -19.94 -2.96 9.65
N VAL A 153 -18.62 -3.15 9.75
CA VAL A 153 -17.63 -2.06 9.77
C VAL A 153 -16.88 -2.00 8.44
N TYR A 154 -17.09 -0.94 7.68
CA TYR A 154 -16.38 -0.70 6.43
C TYR A 154 -15.14 0.17 6.69
N LYS A 155 -13.98 -0.34 6.33
CA LYS A 155 -12.69 0.33 6.58
C LYS A 155 -12.15 1.06 5.36
N VAL A 156 -12.55 0.66 4.17
CA VAL A 156 -12.08 1.22 2.91
C VAL A 156 -13.26 1.53 2.01
N ALA A 157 -13.24 2.68 1.37
CA ALA A 157 -14.12 3.04 0.26
C ALA A 157 -13.25 3.51 -0.93
N VAL A 158 -13.55 3.02 -2.14
CA VAL A 158 -12.87 3.43 -3.36
C VAL A 158 -13.90 3.78 -4.43
N TRP A 159 -13.62 4.83 -5.22
CA TRP A 159 -14.46 5.23 -6.35
C TRP A 159 -13.65 5.96 -7.41
N TYR A 160 -14.23 6.05 -8.59
CA TYR A 160 -13.69 6.81 -9.71
C TYR A 160 -14.72 7.84 -10.16
N LYS A 161 -14.31 9.08 -10.32
CA LYS A 161 -15.18 10.16 -10.79
C LYS A 161 -14.36 11.20 -11.56
N ASN A 162 -14.81 11.56 -12.77
CA ASN A 162 -14.23 12.65 -13.56
C ASN A 162 -12.71 12.54 -13.81
N GLY A 163 -12.20 11.36 -14.11
CA GLY A 163 -10.77 11.16 -14.39
C GLY A 163 -9.89 11.12 -13.14
N VAL A 164 -10.48 10.90 -11.97
CA VAL A 164 -9.76 10.80 -10.70
C VAL A 164 -10.19 9.54 -9.96
N ASN A 165 -9.22 8.77 -9.50
CA ASN A 165 -9.39 7.70 -8.54
C ASN A 165 -9.34 8.28 -7.12
N TYR A 166 -10.18 7.76 -6.26
CA TYR A 166 -10.32 8.17 -4.87
C TYR A 166 -10.28 6.97 -3.95
N SER A 167 -9.65 7.13 -2.80
CA SER A 167 -9.85 6.20 -1.69
C SER A 167 -10.02 6.94 -0.37
N LEU A 168 -10.82 6.37 0.50
CA LEU A 168 -11.03 6.80 1.88
C LEU A 168 -10.83 5.58 2.77
N SER A 169 -9.98 5.68 3.78
CA SER A 169 -9.75 4.59 4.72
C SER A 169 -9.71 5.08 6.17
N SER A 170 -10.19 4.24 7.08
CA SER A 170 -10.22 4.47 8.53
C SER A 170 -10.10 3.14 9.27
N GLU A 171 -9.31 3.11 10.33
CA GLU A 171 -9.19 1.91 11.17
C GLU A 171 -10.42 1.65 12.03
N GLN A 172 -11.12 2.71 12.45
CA GLN A 172 -12.33 2.60 13.28
C GLN A 172 -13.60 2.36 12.47
N GLY A 173 -13.52 2.59 11.16
CA GLY A 173 -14.61 2.38 10.21
C GLY A 173 -15.20 3.68 9.66
N LEU A 174 -15.61 3.59 8.41
CA LEU A 174 -16.21 4.67 7.63
C LEU A 174 -17.72 4.64 7.79
N LYS A 175 -18.33 5.82 7.89
CA LYS A 175 -19.77 5.99 7.74
C LYS A 175 -20.10 6.29 6.28
N ILE A 176 -21.13 5.64 5.77
CA ILE A 176 -21.59 5.87 4.38
C ILE A 176 -21.87 7.36 4.13
N GLU A 177 -22.38 8.07 5.13
CA GLU A 177 -22.62 9.51 5.05
C GLU A 177 -21.34 10.36 4.85
N ASP A 178 -20.19 9.91 5.34
CA ASP A 178 -18.92 10.62 5.14
C ASP A 178 -18.46 10.49 3.68
N ILE A 179 -18.63 9.30 3.11
CA ILE A 179 -18.38 9.02 1.69
C ILE A 179 -19.34 9.87 0.82
N GLN A 180 -20.63 9.89 1.14
CA GLN A 180 -21.63 10.68 0.42
C GLN A 180 -21.28 12.17 0.39
N ASN A 181 -20.85 12.73 1.52
CA ASN A 181 -20.46 14.14 1.61
C ASN A 181 -19.24 14.49 0.75
N LEU A 182 -18.32 13.55 0.53
CA LEU A 182 -17.17 13.76 -0.35
C LEU A 182 -17.56 13.70 -1.83
N ILE A 183 -18.53 12.86 -2.19
CA ILE A 183 -18.96 12.66 -3.58
C ILE A 183 -19.91 13.77 -4.03
N ASN A 184 -20.85 14.21 -3.15
CA ASN A 184 -21.94 15.13 -3.48
C ASN A 184 -21.56 16.62 -3.33
N GLY A 185 -20.48 16.93 -2.70
CA GLY A 185 -20.00 18.30 -2.51
C GLY A 185 -18.91 18.64 -3.49
#